data_2026623a39372f2a4f4bed698a5ed9a6
#
_entry.id   2026623a39372f2a4f4bed698a5ed9a6
#
_cell.length_a   1.000
_cell.length_b   1.000
_cell.length_c   1.000
_cell.angle_alpha   90.00
_cell.angle_beta   90.00
_cell.angle_gamma   90.00
#
_symmetry.space_group_name_H-M   'P 1'
#
loop_
_entity.id
_entity.type
_entity.pdbx_description
1 polymer ?
#
loop_
_entity_poly.entity_id
_entity_poly.type
_entity_poly.pdbx_seq_one_letter_code
_entity_poly.pdbx_strand_id
1 'polypeptide(L)'
;MYDLYEELQEKQRHLDMAIKQLRRDGTAYAQAERDYKVKLREEVLKERDKGTAIGIIDKICYGIPSVADLRYQRDIAEMTYKACQDAIQSIKLQIRIIDNQITREYGGNPNG
;
A
#
# COMPACT_ATOMS: atom_id res chain seq x y z
N MET A 1 6.17 24.71 -26.78
CA MET A 1 4.98 25.16 -26.12
C MET A 1 4.45 24.04 -25.24
N TYR A 2 3.96 24.38 -24.08
CA TYR A 2 3.50 23.35 -23.14
C TYR A 2 2.12 22.86 -23.54
N ASP A 3 1.95 21.55 -23.63
CA ASP A 3 0.70 20.96 -24.04
C ASP A 3 0.02 20.28 -22.87
N LEU A 4 -1.07 20.84 -22.42
CA LEU A 4 -1.83 20.31 -21.28
C LEU A 4 -2.48 18.96 -21.60
N TYR A 5 -2.88 18.72 -22.83
CA TYR A 5 -3.46 17.43 -23.21
C TYR A 5 -2.43 16.32 -23.16
N GLU A 6 -1.21 16.58 -23.57
CA GLU A 6 -0.13 15.60 -23.46
C GLU A 6 0.21 15.31 -22.01
N GLU A 7 0.24 16.35 -21.17
CA GLU A 7 0.46 16.18 -19.74
C GLU A 7 -0.66 15.36 -19.10
N LEU A 8 -1.92 15.61 -19.46
CA LEU A 8 -3.04 14.84 -18.95
C LEU A 8 -2.92 13.37 -19.34
N GLN A 9 -2.57 13.07 -20.59
CA GLN A 9 -2.39 11.71 -21.06
C GLN A 9 -1.25 11.01 -20.31
N GLU A 10 -0.16 11.73 -20.04
CA GLU A 10 0.96 11.17 -19.29
C GLU A 10 0.54 10.83 -17.87
N LYS A 11 -0.21 11.71 -17.20
CA LYS A 11 -0.70 11.43 -15.84
C LYS A 11 -1.67 10.26 -15.81
N GLN A 12 -2.49 10.10 -16.85
CA GLN A 12 -3.39 8.94 -16.94
C GLN A 12 -2.61 7.65 -17.10
N ARG A 13 -1.51 7.65 -17.87
CA ARG A 13 -0.63 6.48 -17.97
C ARG A 13 0.02 6.17 -16.63
N HIS A 14 0.47 7.19 -15.90
CA HIS A 14 1.04 7.01 -14.57
C HIS A 14 0.00 6.43 -13.61
N LEU A 15 -1.26 6.87 -13.69
CA LEU A 15 -2.32 6.33 -12.86
C LEU A 15 -2.56 4.85 -13.15
N ASP A 16 -2.62 4.46 -14.43
CA ASP A 16 -2.82 3.07 -14.80
C ASP A 16 -1.68 2.18 -14.30
N MET A 17 -0.45 2.65 -14.41
CA MET A 17 0.72 1.93 -13.89
C MET A 17 0.68 1.81 -12.37
N ALA A 18 0.29 2.88 -11.69
CA ALA A 18 0.19 2.89 -10.23
C ALA A 18 -0.91 1.94 -9.73
N ILE A 19 -2.02 1.83 -10.44
CA ILE A 19 -3.09 0.88 -10.10
C ILE A 19 -2.60 -0.55 -10.24
N LYS A 20 -1.84 -0.86 -11.28
CA LYS A 20 -1.24 -2.18 -11.43
C LYS A 20 -0.26 -2.49 -10.30
N GLN A 21 0.53 -1.48 -9.92
CA GLN A 21 1.47 -1.63 -8.81
C GLN A 21 0.73 -1.80 -7.48
N LEU A 22 -0.39 -1.13 -7.30
CA LEU A 22 -1.22 -1.28 -6.10
C LEU A 22 -1.67 -2.73 -5.91
N ARG A 23 -2.07 -3.40 -6.99
CA ARG A 23 -2.47 -4.80 -6.92
C ARG A 23 -1.33 -5.70 -6.49
N ARG A 24 -0.12 -5.46 -7.02
CA ARG A 24 1.07 -6.21 -6.61
C ARG A 24 1.40 -5.98 -5.16
N ASP A 25 1.40 -4.72 -4.74
CA ASP A 25 1.73 -4.34 -3.36
C ASP A 25 0.68 -4.88 -2.38
N GLY A 26 -0.59 -4.83 -2.76
CA GLY A 26 -1.66 -5.37 -1.93
C GLY A 26 -1.57 -6.88 -1.79
N THR A 27 -1.24 -7.59 -2.87
CA THR A 27 -1.03 -9.03 -2.83
C THR A 27 0.17 -9.38 -1.96
N ALA A 28 1.27 -8.63 -2.09
CA ALA A 28 2.46 -8.83 -1.28
C ALA A 28 2.18 -8.60 0.21
N TYR A 29 1.41 -7.56 0.53
CA TYR A 29 1.03 -7.29 1.91
C TYR A 29 0.13 -8.41 2.47
N ALA A 30 -0.87 -8.85 1.72
CA ALA A 30 -1.75 -9.93 2.14
C ALA A 30 -0.96 -11.22 2.40
N GLN A 31 0.00 -11.54 1.54
CA GLN A 31 0.85 -12.71 1.70
C GLN A 31 1.75 -12.60 2.94
N ALA A 32 2.36 -11.43 3.14
CA ALA A 32 3.22 -11.19 4.30
C ALA A 32 2.42 -11.26 5.61
N GLU A 33 1.20 -10.75 5.64
CA GLU A 33 0.30 -10.84 6.78
C GLU A 33 -0.04 -12.28 7.11
N ARG A 34 -0.36 -13.07 6.09
CA ARG A 34 -0.64 -14.49 6.25
C ARG A 34 0.56 -15.24 6.81
N ASP A 35 1.74 -15.03 6.23
CA ASP A 35 2.95 -15.73 6.64
C ASP A 35 3.30 -15.42 8.10
N TYR A 36 3.16 -14.17 8.49
CA TYR A 36 3.37 -13.74 9.87
C TYR A 36 2.39 -14.43 10.82
N LYS A 37 1.10 -14.39 10.49
CA LYS A 37 0.06 -14.97 11.35
C LYS A 37 0.20 -16.48 11.52
N VAL A 38 0.54 -17.18 10.44
CA VAL A 38 0.74 -18.62 10.51
C VAL A 38 1.94 -18.97 11.41
N LYS A 39 3.05 -18.25 11.23
CA LYS A 39 4.24 -18.49 12.04
C LYS A 39 4.02 -18.17 13.52
N LEU A 40 3.35 -17.06 13.78
CA LEU A 40 3.01 -16.67 15.15
C LEU A 40 2.17 -17.76 15.82
N ARG A 41 1.17 -18.28 15.12
CA ARG A 41 0.31 -19.34 15.65
C ARG A 41 1.11 -20.60 15.97
N GLU A 42 2.00 -21.01 15.09
CA GLU A 42 2.87 -22.17 15.32
C GLU A 42 3.69 -22.01 16.59
N GLU A 43 4.29 -20.85 16.76
CA GLU A 43 5.15 -20.59 17.93
C GLU A 43 4.35 -20.46 19.21
N VAL A 44 3.15 -19.89 19.17
CA VAL A 44 2.24 -19.81 20.31
C VAL A 44 1.88 -21.22 20.77
N LEU A 45 1.55 -22.13 19.85
CA LEU A 45 1.21 -23.50 20.19
C LEU A 45 2.38 -24.24 20.81
N LYS A 46 3.61 -24.04 20.29
CA LYS A 46 4.82 -24.63 20.88
C LYS A 46 5.05 -24.17 22.31
N GLU A 47 4.85 -22.87 22.58
CA GLU A 47 5.02 -22.32 23.91
C GLU A 47 3.96 -22.87 24.89
N ARG A 48 2.72 -23.00 24.42
CA ARG A 48 1.66 -23.61 25.25
C ARG A 48 1.98 -25.04 25.59
N ASP A 49 2.51 -25.81 24.66
CA ASP A 49 2.89 -27.20 24.90
C ASP A 49 4.04 -27.32 25.90
N LYS A 50 4.91 -26.31 25.98
CA LYS A 50 5.96 -26.27 26.98
C LYS A 50 5.48 -25.91 28.38
N GLY A 51 4.21 -25.48 28.51
CA GLY A 51 3.67 -25.05 29.78
C GLY A 51 3.93 -23.59 30.13
N THR A 52 4.35 -22.78 29.15
CA THR A 52 4.58 -21.36 29.38
C THR A 52 3.31 -20.65 29.83
N ALA A 53 3.45 -19.76 30.80
CA ALA A 53 2.29 -19.03 31.36
C ALA A 53 1.58 -18.23 30.27
N ILE A 54 0.26 -18.33 30.21
CA ILE A 54 -0.55 -17.71 29.17
C ILE A 54 -0.30 -16.21 29.08
N GLY A 55 -0.11 -15.53 30.19
CA GLY A 55 0.04 -14.06 30.19
C GLY A 55 1.32 -13.54 29.52
N ILE A 56 2.31 -14.40 29.25
CA ILE A 56 3.59 -13.98 28.67
C ILE A 56 3.88 -14.63 27.32
N ILE A 57 3.03 -15.54 26.87
CA ILE A 57 3.28 -16.28 25.61
C ILE A 57 3.47 -15.32 24.44
N ASP A 58 2.59 -14.33 24.29
CA ASP A 58 2.67 -13.40 23.15
C ASP A 58 3.97 -12.61 23.16
N LYS A 59 4.40 -12.16 24.33
CA LYS A 59 5.66 -11.40 24.44
C LYS A 59 6.86 -12.24 24.05
N ILE A 60 6.86 -13.50 24.47
CA ILE A 60 7.94 -14.44 24.12
C ILE A 60 7.95 -14.69 22.62
N CYS A 61 6.77 -14.96 22.03
CA CYS A 61 6.67 -15.28 20.61
C CYS A 61 7.05 -14.12 19.71
N TYR A 62 6.72 -12.88 20.07
CA TYR A 62 7.08 -11.71 19.28
C TYR A 62 8.61 -11.53 19.18
N GLY A 63 9.37 -12.01 20.14
CA GLY A 63 10.82 -11.91 20.15
C GLY A 63 11.54 -13.05 19.46
N ILE A 64 10.82 -14.08 19.02
CA ILE A 64 11.43 -15.19 18.29
C ILE A 64 11.89 -14.67 16.93
N PRO A 65 13.17 -14.86 16.54
CA PRO A 65 13.68 -14.28 15.29
C PRO A 65 12.83 -14.58 14.06
N SER A 66 12.35 -15.79 13.89
CA SER A 66 11.53 -16.14 12.73
C SER A 66 10.19 -15.40 12.71
N VAL A 67 9.60 -15.15 13.87
CA VAL A 67 8.35 -14.40 14.00
C VAL A 67 8.61 -12.90 13.78
N ALA A 68 9.67 -12.38 14.41
CA ALA A 68 10.04 -10.98 14.30
C ALA A 68 10.41 -10.61 12.87
N ASP A 69 11.11 -11.48 12.13
CA ASP A 69 11.46 -11.23 10.74
C ASP A 69 10.22 -11.17 9.84
N LEU A 70 9.26 -12.07 10.04
CA LEU A 70 8.02 -12.07 9.27
C LEU A 70 7.14 -10.86 9.61
N ARG A 71 7.15 -10.42 10.85
CA ARG A 71 6.46 -9.20 11.25
C ARG A 71 7.07 -7.98 10.59
N TYR A 72 8.40 -7.93 10.55
CA TYR A 72 9.12 -6.86 9.87
C TYR A 72 8.77 -6.82 8.39
N GLN A 73 8.77 -7.96 7.72
CA GLN A 73 8.40 -8.05 6.30
C GLN A 73 6.95 -7.60 6.06
N ARG A 74 6.04 -7.99 6.96
CA ARG A 74 4.65 -7.56 6.89
C ARG A 74 4.54 -6.04 7.03
N ASP A 75 5.25 -5.46 7.97
CA ASP A 75 5.20 -4.01 8.21
C ASP A 75 5.75 -3.23 7.02
N ILE A 76 6.84 -3.70 6.39
CA ILE A 76 7.37 -3.07 5.18
C ILE A 76 6.39 -3.18 4.02
N ALA A 77 5.78 -4.35 3.83
CA ALA A 77 4.79 -4.55 2.76
C ALA A 77 3.56 -3.65 2.96
N GLU A 78 3.13 -3.46 4.21
CA GLU A 78 2.02 -2.57 4.53
C GLU A 78 2.37 -1.11 4.20
N MET A 79 3.55 -0.66 4.59
CA MET A 79 4.02 0.70 4.28
C MET A 79 4.08 0.93 2.77
N THR A 80 4.59 -0.04 2.03
CA THR A 80 4.71 0.03 0.57
C THR A 80 3.32 0.13 -0.07
N TYR A 81 2.38 -0.68 0.38
CA TYR A 81 1.01 -0.66 -0.10
C TYR A 81 0.35 0.69 0.17
N LYS A 82 0.47 1.20 1.39
CA LYS A 82 -0.10 2.49 1.77
C LYS A 82 0.53 3.65 0.99
N ALA A 83 1.84 3.61 0.77
CA ALA A 83 2.53 4.63 -0.03
C ALA A 83 2.01 4.65 -1.48
N CYS A 84 1.73 3.48 -2.05
CA CYS A 84 1.16 3.39 -3.38
C CYS A 84 -0.26 3.96 -3.42
N GLN A 85 -1.08 3.71 -2.40
CA GLN A 85 -2.41 4.31 -2.28
C GLN A 85 -2.33 5.84 -2.26
N ASP A 86 -1.38 6.39 -1.49
CA ASP A 86 -1.18 7.83 -1.41
C ASP A 86 -0.71 8.42 -2.75
N ALA A 87 0.19 7.71 -3.45
CA ALA A 87 0.65 8.12 -4.77
C ALA A 87 -0.51 8.20 -5.77
N ILE A 88 -1.42 7.23 -5.72
CA ILE A 88 -2.61 7.22 -6.57
C ILE A 88 -3.48 8.44 -6.29
N GLN A 89 -3.72 8.78 -5.03
CA GLN A 89 -4.51 9.96 -4.67
C GLN A 89 -3.84 11.24 -5.19
N SER A 90 -2.51 11.32 -5.09
CA SER A 90 -1.76 12.46 -5.60
C SER A 90 -1.90 12.60 -7.12
N ILE A 91 -1.78 11.49 -7.85
CA ILE A 91 -1.93 11.50 -9.31
C ILE A 91 -3.35 11.93 -9.71
N LYS A 92 -4.37 11.41 -9.02
CA LYS A 92 -5.77 11.80 -9.27
C LYS A 92 -5.98 13.31 -9.06
N LEU A 93 -5.36 13.87 -8.04
CA LEU A 93 -5.43 15.31 -7.79
C LEU A 93 -4.74 16.09 -8.92
N GLN A 94 -3.57 15.64 -9.37
CA GLN A 94 -2.87 16.27 -10.48
C GLN A 94 -3.71 16.25 -11.76
N ILE A 95 -4.36 15.13 -12.04
CA ILE A 95 -5.26 14.99 -13.18
C ILE A 95 -6.41 16.01 -13.09
N ARG A 96 -6.99 16.14 -11.90
CA ARG A 96 -8.08 17.09 -11.69
C ARG A 96 -7.63 18.53 -11.93
N ILE A 97 -6.45 18.88 -11.44
CA ILE A 97 -5.89 20.22 -11.61
C ILE A 97 -5.66 20.51 -13.09
N ILE A 98 -5.08 19.57 -13.82
CA ILE A 98 -4.83 19.72 -15.25
C ILE A 98 -6.15 19.84 -16.02
N ASP A 99 -7.12 18.99 -15.69
CA ASP A 99 -8.43 19.00 -16.34
C ASP A 99 -9.14 20.34 -16.13
N ASN A 100 -9.09 20.88 -14.92
CA ASN A 100 -9.65 22.19 -14.62
C ASN A 100 -8.93 23.30 -15.39
N GLN A 101 -7.62 23.18 -15.56
CA GLN A 101 -6.84 24.15 -16.29
C GLN A 101 -7.19 24.12 -17.79
N ILE A 102 -7.36 22.94 -18.35
CA ILE A 102 -7.82 22.76 -19.73
C ILE A 102 -9.20 23.41 -19.92
N THR A 103 -10.11 23.15 -19.00
CA THR A 103 -11.45 23.72 -19.06
C THR A 103 -11.40 25.25 -19.07
N ARG A 104 -10.56 25.85 -18.23
CA ARG A 104 -10.45 27.31 -18.19
C ARG A 104 -9.87 27.92 -19.46
N GLU A 105 -8.90 27.23 -20.06
CA GLU A 105 -8.18 27.76 -21.21
C GLU A 105 -8.85 27.46 -22.54
N TYR A 106 -9.50 26.30 -22.66
CA TYR A 106 -10.01 25.85 -23.94
C TYR A 106 -11.50 25.52 -23.98
N GLY A 107 -12.09 25.20 -22.84
CA GLY A 107 -13.46 24.79 -22.80
C GLY A 107 -14.36 25.68 -22.03
N GLY A 108 -13.86 26.68 -21.51
CA GLY A 108 -14.60 27.54 -20.67
C GLY A 108 -15.68 28.26 -21.41
N ASN A 109 -16.84 28.34 -20.92
CA ASN A 109 -17.85 28.94 -21.44
C ASN A 109 -17.97 30.26 -21.23
N PRO A 110 -17.87 30.90 -22.03
CA PRO A 110 -17.89 32.18 -21.87
C PRO A 110 -19.09 32.71 -21.57
N ASN A 111 -19.99 32.39 -21.64
CA ASN A 111 -21.07 33.02 -21.37
C ASN A 111 -21.73 32.36 -20.94
N GLY A 112 -20.94 31.94 -20.87
CA GLY A 112 -21.36 31.27 -20.43
C GLY A 112 -21.15 31.34 -20.69
#